data_d3ac2dbf44a0c1acc7c2adc5c968ef23
#
_entry.id   d3ac2dbf44a0c1acc7c2adc5c968ef23
#
_cell.length_a   1.000
_cell.length_b   1.000
_cell.length_c   1.000
_cell.angle_alpha   90.00
_cell.angle_beta   90.00
_cell.angle_gamma   90.00
#
_symmetry.space_group_name_H-M   'P 1'
#
loop_
_entity.id
_entity.type
_entity.pdbx_description
1 polymer ?
#
loop_
_entity_poly.entity_id
_entity_poly.type
_entity_poly.pdbx_seq_one_letter_code
_entity_poly.pdbx_strand_id
1 'polypeptide(L)'
;LIFSEADLLGGVIIDRYADLLVVQQTAAVLSPWIGQIVERIERELPVRGAWLRIDEKTAKAEGLEPGGRWLGADPGGGARWIVEHGLQWRVDPQAGQKTGFYLDQRDNRREAARWVHPGDRVLDVCCYHGGFALTIAQHAQPGKIVAIDSSLAALEVAEENRRRNGMEQAPIEWLRGDFWELLDGARDRNERYQVIVLDPPRLAGSRDQMAAALRAYHRLNATAVGLLDPGGILVTCSCSGRVGRETFEQMLLGVSKRTGRDLQILRRLGAAPDHPTLASCPETDYLKCFVCRVL
;
A
#
# COMPACT_ATOMS: atom_id res chain seq x y z
N LEU A 1 14.31 -0.57 7.53
CA LEU A 1 15.65 -0.27 8.09
C LEU A 1 16.44 0.70 7.22
N ILE A 2 16.43 0.46 5.89
CA ILE A 2 17.13 1.33 4.93
C ILE A 2 16.16 1.61 3.79
N PHE A 3 15.98 2.89 3.48
CA PHE A 3 15.13 3.33 2.39
C PHE A 3 15.91 4.15 1.35
N SER A 4 16.83 3.47 0.68
CA SER A 4 17.57 3.95 -0.50
C SER A 4 18.17 5.35 -0.31
N GLU A 5 17.95 6.28 -1.26
CA GLU A 5 18.46 7.64 -1.23
C GLU A 5 18.08 8.41 0.03
N ALA A 6 16.92 8.11 0.60
CA ALA A 6 16.43 8.81 1.79
C ALA A 6 17.27 8.51 3.04
N ASP A 7 17.92 7.35 3.08
CA ASP A 7 18.89 6.96 4.11
C ASP A 7 20.34 7.07 3.64
N LEU A 8 20.59 7.84 2.57
CA LEU A 8 21.91 8.10 1.98
C LEU A 8 22.62 6.83 1.47
N LEU A 9 21.89 5.77 1.22
CA LEU A 9 22.39 4.52 0.65
C LEU A 9 21.58 4.14 -0.61
N GLY A 10 21.67 5.03 -1.63
CA GLY A 10 20.94 4.86 -2.89
C GLY A 10 21.18 3.53 -3.55
N GLY A 11 20.11 2.87 -4.02
CA GLY A 11 20.21 1.59 -4.72
C GLY A 11 19.92 0.35 -3.86
N VAL A 12 19.54 0.51 -2.59
CA VAL A 12 19.11 -0.60 -1.74
C VAL A 12 17.97 -0.20 -0.80
N ILE A 13 16.98 -1.07 -0.67
CA ILE A 13 15.94 -0.99 0.35
C ILE A 13 16.07 -2.24 1.20
N ILE A 14 16.05 -2.08 2.53
CA ILE A 14 16.09 -3.21 3.46
C ILE A 14 14.98 -3.07 4.48
N ASP A 15 14.01 -3.98 4.39
CA ASP A 15 12.93 -4.11 5.36
C ASP A 15 13.19 -5.29 6.28
N ARG A 16 12.78 -5.14 7.54
CA ARG A 16 12.83 -6.21 8.52
C ARG A 16 11.42 -6.71 8.84
N TYR A 17 11.25 -8.01 8.70
CA TYR A 17 10.03 -8.73 9.04
C TYR A 17 10.33 -9.79 10.11
N ALA A 18 10.03 -9.46 11.37
CA ALA A 18 10.38 -10.27 12.52
C ALA A 18 11.90 -10.60 12.58
N ASP A 19 12.27 -11.83 12.28
CA ASP A 19 13.64 -12.35 12.27
C ASP A 19 14.26 -12.42 10.85
N LEU A 20 13.61 -11.86 9.84
CA LEU A 20 14.09 -11.83 8.47
C LEU A 20 14.35 -10.43 7.95
N LEU A 21 15.36 -10.29 7.11
CA LEU A 21 15.57 -9.14 6.25
C LEU A 21 15.07 -9.44 4.83
N VAL A 22 14.45 -8.46 4.20
CA VAL A 22 14.22 -8.47 2.75
C VAL A 22 14.99 -7.32 2.16
N VAL A 23 15.93 -7.66 1.30
CA VAL A 23 16.84 -6.73 0.63
C VAL A 23 16.40 -6.58 -0.81
N GLN A 24 15.91 -5.41 -1.19
CA GLN A 24 15.63 -5.08 -2.58
C GLN A 24 16.81 -4.27 -3.13
N GLN A 25 17.54 -4.84 -4.06
CA GLN A 25 18.62 -4.16 -4.76
C GLN A 25 18.07 -3.46 -6.00
N THR A 26 18.36 -2.16 -6.15
CA THR A 26 17.91 -1.33 -7.27
C THR A 26 19.05 -0.69 -8.06
N ALA A 27 20.32 -0.89 -7.64
CA ALA A 27 21.51 -0.45 -8.38
C ALA A 27 22.62 -1.49 -8.34
N ALA A 28 23.27 -1.76 -9.49
CA ALA A 28 24.32 -2.75 -9.63
C ALA A 28 25.58 -2.41 -8.83
N VAL A 29 25.88 -1.12 -8.65
CA VAL A 29 27.07 -0.65 -7.92
C VAL A 29 27.16 -1.18 -6.50
N LEU A 30 26.02 -1.53 -5.87
CA LEU A 30 25.99 -2.06 -4.52
C LEU A 30 26.21 -3.58 -4.43
N SER A 31 26.24 -4.30 -5.55
CA SER A 31 26.37 -5.77 -5.54
C SER A 31 27.55 -6.27 -4.70
N PRO A 32 28.76 -5.67 -4.75
CA PRO A 32 29.89 -6.13 -3.94
C PRO A 32 29.71 -5.91 -2.43
N TRP A 33 28.80 -5.00 -2.05
CA TRP A 33 28.64 -4.55 -0.66
C TRP A 33 27.42 -5.14 0.04
N ILE A 34 26.45 -5.67 -0.69
CA ILE A 34 25.19 -6.19 -0.13
C ILE A 34 25.44 -7.20 1.00
N GLY A 35 26.37 -8.15 0.80
CA GLY A 35 26.71 -9.13 1.84
C GLY A 35 27.23 -8.48 3.12
N GLN A 36 28.17 -7.53 2.99
CA GLN A 36 28.76 -6.82 4.13
C GLN A 36 27.72 -5.96 4.88
N ILE A 37 26.80 -5.31 4.14
CA ILE A 37 25.70 -4.53 4.73
C ILE A 37 24.81 -5.45 5.57
N VAL A 38 24.41 -6.59 5.02
CA VAL A 38 23.59 -7.59 5.72
C VAL A 38 24.30 -8.13 6.94
N GLU A 39 25.55 -8.58 6.82
CA GLU A 39 26.35 -9.05 7.96
C GLU A 39 26.45 -8.00 9.07
N ARG A 40 26.58 -6.72 8.72
CA ARG A 40 26.60 -5.66 9.71
C ARG A 40 25.28 -5.53 10.45
N ILE A 41 24.15 -5.63 9.74
CA ILE A 41 22.81 -5.59 10.35
C ILE A 41 22.60 -6.81 11.25
N GLU A 42 23.01 -8.00 10.82
CA GLU A 42 22.88 -9.25 11.59
C GLU A 42 23.65 -9.23 12.91
N ARG A 43 24.74 -8.48 12.99
CA ARG A 43 25.50 -8.30 14.25
C ARG A 43 24.77 -7.40 15.27
N GLU A 44 23.94 -6.49 14.79
CA GLU A 44 23.26 -5.49 15.63
C GLU A 44 21.81 -5.87 15.96
N LEU A 45 21.20 -6.69 15.11
CA LEU A 45 19.79 -7.04 15.23
C LEU A 45 19.58 -8.56 15.27
N PRO A 46 18.60 -9.04 16.05
CA PRO A 46 18.26 -10.46 16.11
C PRO A 46 17.52 -10.90 14.84
N VAL A 47 18.27 -11.10 13.75
CA VAL A 47 17.78 -11.62 12.47
C VAL A 47 18.46 -12.95 12.16
N ARG A 48 17.78 -13.82 11.39
CA ARG A 48 18.20 -15.19 11.12
C ARG A 48 18.49 -15.46 9.65
N GLY A 49 18.20 -14.48 8.79
CA GLY A 49 18.45 -14.59 7.36
C GLY A 49 18.02 -13.37 6.58
N ALA A 50 18.53 -13.27 5.37
CA ALA A 50 18.23 -12.17 4.46
C ALA A 50 17.86 -12.72 3.08
N TRP A 51 16.72 -12.28 2.56
CA TRP A 51 16.26 -12.57 1.21
C TRP A 51 16.59 -11.40 0.29
N LEU A 52 17.48 -11.60 -0.66
CA LEU A 52 17.77 -10.62 -1.71
C LEU A 52 16.79 -10.81 -2.87
N ARG A 53 16.22 -9.72 -3.35
CA ARG A 53 15.36 -9.70 -4.54
C ARG A 53 15.77 -8.59 -5.51
N ILE A 54 15.66 -8.87 -6.79
CA ILE A 54 15.93 -7.95 -7.89
C ILE A 54 14.77 -8.11 -8.89
N ASP A 55 14.00 -7.06 -9.11
CA ASP A 55 12.90 -7.10 -10.08
C ASP A 55 13.43 -7.08 -11.53
N GLU A 56 12.63 -7.62 -12.47
CA GLU A 56 13.01 -7.75 -13.88
C GLU A 56 13.37 -6.41 -14.54
N LYS A 57 12.68 -5.33 -14.16
CA LYS A 57 12.93 -4.00 -14.72
C LYS A 57 14.28 -3.46 -14.27
N THR A 58 14.57 -3.59 -12.99
CA THR A 58 15.87 -3.23 -12.40
C THR A 58 16.99 -4.09 -13.00
N ALA A 59 16.77 -5.40 -13.07
CA ALA A 59 17.75 -6.32 -13.64
C ALA A 59 18.13 -5.94 -15.07
N LYS A 60 17.11 -5.65 -15.90
CA LYS A 60 17.36 -5.19 -17.29
C LYS A 60 18.08 -3.84 -17.38
N ALA A 61 17.75 -2.90 -16.48
CA ALA A 61 18.32 -1.54 -16.51
C ALA A 61 19.77 -1.53 -16.00
N GLU A 62 20.10 -2.36 -15.02
CA GLU A 62 21.37 -2.37 -14.27
C GLU A 62 22.31 -3.51 -14.67
N GLY A 63 21.89 -4.41 -15.57
CA GLY A 63 22.68 -5.58 -15.96
C GLY A 63 22.80 -6.63 -14.86
N LEU A 64 21.77 -6.76 -14.02
CA LEU A 64 21.69 -7.71 -12.93
C LEU A 64 20.85 -8.94 -13.32
N GLU A 65 21.02 -10.04 -12.57
CA GLU A 65 20.17 -11.21 -12.71
C GLU A 65 18.86 -11.00 -11.92
N PRO A 66 17.68 -11.14 -12.57
CA PRO A 66 16.39 -11.01 -11.88
C PRO A 66 16.11 -12.21 -10.98
N GLY A 67 15.23 -12.01 -10.00
CA GLY A 67 14.76 -13.07 -9.12
C GLY A 67 15.10 -12.83 -7.66
N GLY A 68 15.09 -13.90 -6.88
CA GLY A 68 15.37 -13.84 -5.46
C GLY A 68 16.24 -14.99 -5.00
N ARG A 69 17.06 -14.73 -3.96
CA ARG A 69 17.90 -15.74 -3.31
C ARG A 69 18.16 -15.39 -1.86
N TRP A 70 18.44 -16.41 -1.06
CA TRP A 70 18.97 -16.21 0.29
C TRP A 70 20.42 -15.71 0.25
N LEU A 71 20.73 -14.74 1.08
CA LEU A 71 22.10 -14.36 1.39
C LEU A 71 22.52 -15.22 2.59
N GLY A 72 23.34 -16.24 2.33
CA GLY A 72 23.63 -17.27 3.30
C GLY A 72 22.65 -18.45 3.29
N ALA A 73 22.48 -19.11 4.42
CA ALA A 73 21.58 -20.25 4.55
C ALA A 73 20.10 -19.80 4.60
N ASP A 74 19.20 -20.63 4.03
CA ASP A 74 17.77 -20.46 4.23
C ASP A 74 17.43 -20.73 5.71
N PRO A 75 16.88 -19.75 6.44
CA PRO A 75 16.52 -19.94 7.85
C PRO A 75 15.28 -20.84 8.04
N GLY A 76 14.67 -21.30 6.95
CA GLY A 76 13.46 -22.10 6.96
C GLY A 76 12.20 -21.35 7.42
N GLY A 77 11.09 -22.08 7.46
CA GLY A 77 9.83 -21.58 8.03
C GLY A 77 8.97 -20.67 7.15
N GLY A 78 9.39 -20.38 5.92
CA GLY A 78 8.59 -19.66 4.93
C GLY A 78 8.13 -18.26 5.40
N ALA A 79 6.83 -18.01 5.34
CA ALA A 79 6.24 -16.74 5.76
C ALA A 79 6.48 -16.43 7.26
N ARG A 80 6.49 -15.15 7.59
CA ARG A 80 6.62 -14.63 8.96
C ARG A 80 5.35 -13.91 9.38
N TRP A 81 5.12 -13.90 10.69
CA TRP A 81 4.11 -13.07 11.32
C TRP A 81 4.77 -11.85 11.95
N ILE A 82 4.35 -10.68 11.52
CA ILE A 82 4.76 -9.40 12.12
C ILE A 82 3.61 -8.81 12.91
N VAL A 83 3.91 -7.88 13.80
CA VAL A 83 2.89 -7.13 14.56
C VAL A 83 2.95 -5.66 14.16
N GLU A 84 1.80 -5.12 13.75
CA GLU A 84 1.64 -3.70 13.45
C GLU A 84 0.35 -3.20 14.11
N HIS A 85 0.47 -2.22 15.01
CA HIS A 85 -0.66 -1.64 15.76
C HIS A 85 -1.55 -2.68 16.46
N GLY A 86 -0.95 -3.77 16.96
CA GLY A 86 -1.67 -4.85 17.66
C GLY A 86 -2.25 -5.92 16.75
N LEU A 87 -2.23 -5.75 15.43
CA LEU A 87 -2.60 -6.78 14.46
C LEU A 87 -1.40 -7.60 14.01
N GLN A 88 -1.62 -8.89 13.81
CA GLN A 88 -0.65 -9.83 13.24
C GLN A 88 -0.87 -9.92 11.72
N TRP A 89 0.22 -9.83 10.97
CA TRP A 89 0.22 -9.86 9.51
C TRP A 89 1.16 -10.93 8.98
N ARG A 90 0.65 -11.74 8.07
CA ARG A 90 1.48 -12.71 7.36
C ARG A 90 2.28 -12.01 6.28
N VAL A 91 3.59 -12.19 6.31
CA VAL A 91 4.52 -11.67 5.32
C VAL A 91 5.32 -12.83 4.73
N ASP A 92 5.27 -12.97 3.41
CA ASP A 92 6.07 -13.92 2.67
C ASP A 92 7.15 -13.16 1.88
N PRO A 93 8.42 -13.28 2.25
CA PRO A 93 9.51 -12.53 1.58
C PRO A 93 9.73 -12.97 0.14
N GLN A 94 9.31 -14.19 -0.22
CA GLN A 94 9.52 -14.77 -1.55
C GLN A 94 8.35 -14.47 -2.49
N ALA A 95 7.12 -14.56 -1.99
CA ALA A 95 5.90 -14.41 -2.80
C ALA A 95 5.24 -13.03 -2.70
N GLY A 96 5.58 -12.23 -1.69
CA GLY A 96 4.95 -10.94 -1.42
C GLY A 96 5.30 -9.85 -2.45
N GLN A 97 4.40 -8.90 -2.64
CA GLN A 97 4.67 -7.68 -3.40
C GLN A 97 5.63 -6.76 -2.64
N LYS A 98 6.33 -5.85 -3.35
CA LYS A 98 7.43 -5.05 -2.77
C LYS A 98 8.42 -5.98 -2.05
N THR A 99 8.70 -5.69 -0.79
CA THR A 99 9.52 -6.51 0.10
C THR A 99 8.72 -7.58 0.85
N GLY A 100 7.39 -7.64 0.67
CA GLY A 100 6.49 -8.63 1.29
C GLY A 100 5.21 -8.04 1.88
N PHE A 101 5.27 -6.79 2.36
CA PHE A 101 4.15 -6.05 2.93
C PHE A 101 4.32 -4.54 2.71
N TYR A 102 3.25 -3.78 2.82
CA TYR A 102 3.25 -2.32 2.61
C TYR A 102 3.43 -1.59 3.94
N LEU A 103 4.64 -1.60 4.49
CA LEU A 103 4.97 -0.93 5.77
C LEU A 103 4.77 0.59 5.70
N ASP A 104 4.94 1.17 4.52
CA ASP A 104 4.77 2.59 4.23
C ASP A 104 3.34 3.12 4.47
N GLN A 105 2.32 2.25 4.37
CA GLN A 105 0.91 2.59 4.59
C GLN A 105 0.45 2.46 6.05
N ARG A 106 1.33 2.07 6.97
CA ARG A 106 1.02 1.76 8.36
C ARG A 106 0.20 2.86 9.05
N ASP A 107 0.66 4.09 8.96
CA ASP A 107 0.02 5.22 9.62
C ASP A 107 -1.24 5.68 8.88
N ASN A 108 -1.27 5.53 7.56
CA ASN A 108 -2.43 5.83 6.73
C ASN A 108 -3.61 4.87 7.03
N ARG A 109 -3.33 3.58 7.25
CA ARG A 109 -4.36 2.61 7.67
C ARG A 109 -5.01 3.01 8.99
N ARG A 110 -4.18 3.39 9.98
CA ARG A 110 -4.66 3.83 11.29
C ARG A 110 -5.42 5.15 11.20
N GLU A 111 -4.95 6.09 10.39
CA GLU A 111 -5.66 7.35 10.19
C GLU A 111 -7.00 7.14 9.50
N ALA A 112 -7.08 6.29 8.48
CA ALA A 112 -8.35 5.96 7.81
C ALA A 112 -9.40 5.42 8.79
N ALA A 113 -8.99 4.54 9.72
CA ALA A 113 -9.88 3.97 10.72
C ALA A 113 -10.51 5.01 11.67
N ARG A 114 -9.87 6.17 11.88
CA ARG A 114 -10.40 7.26 12.74
C ARG A 114 -11.61 7.98 12.14
N TRP A 115 -11.83 7.81 10.85
CA TRP A 115 -12.93 8.47 10.13
C TRP A 115 -14.13 7.54 9.91
N VAL A 116 -14.07 6.32 10.42
CA VAL A 116 -15.16 5.35 10.35
C VAL A 116 -15.96 5.41 11.65
N HIS A 117 -17.27 5.57 11.53
CA HIS A 117 -18.19 5.56 12.67
C HIS A 117 -18.88 4.20 12.82
N PRO A 118 -19.42 3.89 14.01
CA PRO A 118 -20.21 2.68 14.21
C PRO A 118 -21.38 2.59 13.23
N GLY A 119 -21.50 1.43 12.58
CA GLY A 119 -22.55 1.17 11.61
C GLY A 119 -22.22 1.58 10.17
N ASP A 120 -21.14 2.32 9.92
CA ASP A 120 -20.74 2.75 8.57
C ASP A 120 -20.52 1.56 7.62
N ARG A 121 -20.88 1.75 6.36
CA ARG A 121 -20.49 0.88 5.25
C ARG A 121 -19.21 1.40 4.63
N VAL A 122 -18.22 0.54 4.58
CA VAL A 122 -16.86 0.84 4.08
C VAL A 122 -16.58 0.07 2.81
N LEU A 123 -15.94 0.71 1.85
CA LEU A 123 -15.40 0.07 0.64
C LEU A 123 -13.88 0.23 0.63
N ASP A 124 -13.14 -0.89 0.59
CA ASP A 124 -11.67 -0.92 0.49
C ASP A 124 -11.28 -1.47 -0.88
N VAL A 125 -10.75 -0.60 -1.73
CA VAL A 125 -10.43 -0.91 -3.14
C VAL A 125 -8.94 -1.15 -3.30
N CYS A 126 -8.58 -2.30 -3.88
CA CYS A 126 -7.23 -2.85 -3.96
C CYS A 126 -6.69 -3.19 -2.56
N CYS A 127 -7.48 -3.96 -1.81
CA CYS A 127 -7.23 -4.22 -0.39
C CYS A 127 -6.00 -5.09 -0.09
N TYR A 128 -5.43 -5.77 -1.10
CA TYR A 128 -4.28 -6.69 -0.98
C TYR A 128 -4.49 -7.69 0.16
N HIS A 129 -3.65 -7.71 1.19
CA HIS A 129 -3.74 -8.57 2.37
C HIS A 129 -4.73 -8.06 3.44
N GLY A 130 -5.65 -7.17 3.07
CA GLY A 130 -6.68 -6.62 3.95
C GLY A 130 -6.19 -5.52 4.91
N GLY A 131 -5.11 -4.81 4.54
CA GLY A 131 -4.46 -3.85 5.42
C GLY A 131 -5.40 -2.77 5.97
N PHE A 132 -6.13 -2.06 5.12
CA PHE A 132 -7.12 -1.07 5.55
C PHE A 132 -8.33 -1.73 6.18
N ALA A 133 -8.92 -2.75 5.54
CA ALA A 133 -10.14 -3.42 6.02
C ALA A 133 -10.00 -3.95 7.45
N LEU A 134 -8.93 -4.68 7.76
CA LEU A 134 -8.70 -5.26 9.09
C LEU A 134 -8.36 -4.18 10.14
N THR A 135 -7.58 -3.16 9.76
CA THR A 135 -7.27 -2.05 10.67
C THR A 135 -8.55 -1.26 11.02
N ILE A 136 -9.41 -1.02 10.04
CA ILE A 136 -10.72 -0.39 10.27
C ILE A 136 -11.59 -1.27 11.17
N ALA A 137 -11.69 -2.56 10.89
CA ALA A 137 -12.51 -3.47 11.68
C ALA A 137 -12.04 -3.58 13.15
N GLN A 138 -10.72 -3.46 13.41
CA GLN A 138 -10.16 -3.47 14.76
C GLN A 138 -10.45 -2.19 15.55
N HIS A 139 -10.36 -1.03 14.89
CA HIS A 139 -10.39 0.27 15.58
C HIS A 139 -11.74 0.99 15.52
N ALA A 140 -12.63 0.58 14.64
CA ALA A 140 -13.98 1.08 14.49
C ALA A 140 -14.98 -0.09 14.59
N GLN A 141 -16.25 0.22 14.60
CA GLN A 141 -17.33 -0.77 14.59
C GLN A 141 -18.18 -0.62 13.32
N PRO A 142 -17.60 -0.87 12.12
CA PRO A 142 -18.33 -0.71 10.88
C PRO A 142 -19.50 -1.68 10.80
N GLY A 143 -20.57 -1.27 10.13
CA GLY A 143 -21.71 -2.16 9.86
C GLY A 143 -21.40 -3.18 8.77
N LYS A 144 -20.58 -2.78 7.78
CA LYS A 144 -20.09 -3.66 6.71
C LYS A 144 -18.82 -3.09 6.08
N ILE A 145 -17.87 -3.96 5.79
CA ILE A 145 -16.71 -3.64 4.94
C ILE A 145 -16.77 -4.54 3.69
N VAL A 146 -16.72 -3.94 2.51
CA VAL A 146 -16.51 -4.64 1.24
C VAL A 146 -15.07 -4.36 0.81
N ALA A 147 -14.27 -5.39 0.68
CA ALA A 147 -12.84 -5.30 0.36
C ALA A 147 -12.55 -6.00 -0.96
N ILE A 148 -12.05 -5.25 -1.94
CA ILE A 148 -11.87 -5.69 -3.33
C ILE A 148 -10.41 -5.88 -3.66
N ASP A 149 -10.05 -7.03 -4.24
CA ASP A 149 -8.77 -7.24 -4.90
C ASP A 149 -8.91 -8.21 -6.09
N SER A 150 -8.08 -8.07 -7.10
CA SER A 150 -8.07 -8.97 -8.26
C SER A 150 -7.33 -10.28 -7.97
N SER A 151 -6.43 -10.30 -7.01
CA SER A 151 -5.60 -11.45 -6.64
C SER A 151 -6.29 -12.34 -5.62
N LEU A 152 -6.67 -13.55 -6.05
CA LEU A 152 -7.19 -14.56 -5.13
C LEU A 152 -6.20 -14.88 -4.01
N ALA A 153 -4.91 -15.04 -4.35
CA ALA A 153 -3.87 -15.31 -3.36
C ALA A 153 -3.74 -14.21 -2.31
N ALA A 154 -3.92 -12.94 -2.70
CA ALA A 154 -3.92 -11.84 -1.74
C ALA A 154 -5.13 -11.91 -0.80
N LEU A 155 -6.30 -12.23 -1.32
CA LEU A 155 -7.52 -12.38 -0.51
C LEU A 155 -7.46 -13.59 0.43
N GLU A 156 -6.81 -14.68 0.02
CA GLU A 156 -6.55 -15.85 0.89
C GLU A 156 -5.66 -15.45 2.08
N VAL A 157 -4.62 -14.66 1.83
CA VAL A 157 -3.78 -14.12 2.90
C VAL A 157 -4.56 -13.13 3.77
N ALA A 158 -5.43 -12.29 3.20
CA ALA A 158 -6.29 -11.39 3.95
C ALA A 158 -7.22 -12.15 4.91
N GLU A 159 -7.81 -13.25 4.46
CA GLU A 159 -8.63 -14.12 5.31
C GLU A 159 -7.79 -14.85 6.36
N GLU A 160 -6.56 -15.29 6.05
CA GLU A 160 -5.64 -15.86 7.03
C GLU A 160 -5.28 -14.83 8.11
N ASN A 161 -4.99 -13.57 7.71
CA ASN A 161 -4.76 -12.47 8.63
C ASN A 161 -5.99 -12.21 9.52
N ARG A 162 -7.20 -12.22 8.94
CA ARG A 162 -8.46 -12.07 9.68
C ARG A 162 -8.60 -13.11 10.80
N ARG A 163 -8.40 -14.39 10.46
CA ARG A 163 -8.47 -15.51 11.42
C ARG A 163 -7.37 -15.42 12.47
N ARG A 164 -6.16 -15.09 12.06
CA ARG A 164 -5.02 -14.97 12.96
C ARG A 164 -5.25 -13.93 14.06
N ASN A 165 -6.04 -12.90 13.75
CA ASN A 165 -6.40 -11.83 14.69
C ASN A 165 -7.72 -12.07 15.44
N GLY A 166 -8.34 -13.25 15.31
CA GLY A 166 -9.61 -13.55 15.97
C GLY A 166 -10.79 -12.69 15.50
N MET A 167 -10.76 -12.27 14.23
CA MET A 167 -11.72 -11.31 13.65
C MET A 167 -12.72 -11.99 12.70
N GLU A 168 -13.00 -13.29 12.86
CA GLU A 168 -13.91 -14.06 11.98
C GLU A 168 -15.31 -13.48 11.98
N GLN A 169 -15.72 -12.81 13.06
CA GLN A 169 -17.02 -12.17 13.18
C GLN A 169 -17.03 -10.73 12.66
N ALA A 170 -15.88 -10.17 12.26
CA ALA A 170 -15.85 -8.84 11.65
C ALA A 170 -16.66 -8.82 10.35
N PRO A 171 -17.45 -7.78 10.09
CA PRO A 171 -18.36 -7.73 8.95
C PRO A 171 -17.64 -7.42 7.64
N ILE A 172 -16.62 -8.22 7.30
CA ILE A 172 -15.79 -8.05 6.11
C ILE A 172 -16.19 -9.06 5.05
N GLU A 173 -16.51 -8.57 3.86
CA GLU A 173 -16.75 -9.33 2.64
C GLU A 173 -15.58 -9.13 1.69
N TRP A 174 -14.85 -10.20 1.38
CA TRP A 174 -13.79 -10.19 0.37
C TRP A 174 -14.38 -10.43 -1.01
N LEU A 175 -14.17 -9.49 -1.93
CA LEU A 175 -14.61 -9.63 -3.33
C LEU A 175 -13.42 -9.70 -4.27
N ARG A 176 -13.33 -10.82 -4.99
CA ARG A 176 -12.37 -10.97 -6.09
C ARG A 176 -12.92 -10.37 -7.37
N GLY A 177 -12.17 -9.48 -8.01
CA GLY A 177 -12.52 -8.96 -9.33
C GLY A 177 -11.72 -7.75 -9.75
N ASP A 178 -11.91 -7.32 -10.98
CA ASP A 178 -11.42 -6.04 -11.45
C ASP A 178 -12.18 -4.91 -10.76
N PHE A 179 -11.45 -3.97 -10.17
CA PHE A 179 -12.08 -2.91 -9.39
C PHE A 179 -12.91 -1.95 -10.26
N TRP A 180 -12.60 -1.78 -11.56
CA TRP A 180 -13.42 -0.96 -12.45
C TRP A 180 -14.80 -1.58 -12.65
N GLU A 181 -14.85 -2.88 -12.92
CA GLU A 181 -16.10 -3.62 -13.10
C GLU A 181 -16.94 -3.63 -11.82
N LEU A 182 -16.29 -3.86 -10.68
CA LEU A 182 -16.99 -3.91 -9.38
C LEU A 182 -17.52 -2.54 -8.94
N LEU A 183 -16.79 -1.46 -9.19
CA LEU A 183 -17.23 -0.08 -8.91
C LEU A 183 -18.37 0.34 -9.85
N ASP A 184 -18.27 0.02 -11.14
CA ASP A 184 -19.34 0.28 -12.10
C ASP A 184 -20.60 -0.51 -11.72
N GLY A 185 -20.47 -1.79 -11.33
CA GLY A 185 -21.58 -2.59 -10.81
C GLY A 185 -22.19 -2.05 -9.52
N ALA A 186 -21.39 -1.56 -8.58
CA ALA A 186 -21.89 -0.92 -7.36
C ALA A 186 -22.70 0.35 -7.68
N ARG A 187 -22.25 1.16 -8.64
CA ARG A 187 -22.99 2.33 -9.12
C ARG A 187 -24.34 1.91 -9.75
N ASP A 188 -24.33 0.90 -10.58
CA ASP A 188 -25.56 0.44 -11.28
C ASP A 188 -26.60 -0.14 -10.29
N ARG A 189 -26.12 -0.70 -9.16
CA ARG A 189 -26.98 -1.13 -8.05
C ARG A 189 -27.35 -0.01 -7.07
N ASN A 190 -26.91 1.23 -7.34
CA ASN A 190 -27.11 2.39 -6.46
C ASN A 190 -26.58 2.17 -5.03
N GLU A 191 -25.49 1.42 -4.88
CA GLU A 191 -24.87 1.22 -3.58
C GLU A 191 -24.29 2.53 -3.04
N ARG A 192 -24.31 2.68 -1.71
CA ARG A 192 -23.76 3.85 -1.03
C ARG A 192 -22.87 3.43 0.12
N TYR A 193 -21.86 4.26 0.37
CA TYR A 193 -20.84 4.05 1.39
C TYR A 193 -20.60 5.34 2.17
N GLN A 194 -20.26 5.23 3.45
CA GLN A 194 -19.86 6.36 4.27
C GLN A 194 -18.34 6.58 4.18
N VAL A 195 -17.57 5.51 3.95
CA VAL A 195 -16.10 5.60 3.78
C VAL A 195 -15.68 4.76 2.58
N ILE A 196 -14.86 5.33 1.71
CA ILE A 196 -14.20 4.60 0.61
C ILE A 196 -12.70 4.82 0.70
N VAL A 197 -11.94 3.72 0.67
CA VAL A 197 -10.48 3.70 0.57
C VAL A 197 -10.10 3.28 -0.85
N LEU A 198 -9.23 4.07 -1.48
CA LEU A 198 -8.64 3.81 -2.78
C LEU A 198 -7.12 3.72 -2.63
N ASP A 199 -6.58 2.52 -2.69
CA ASP A 199 -5.12 2.29 -2.68
C ASP A 199 -4.68 1.49 -3.92
N PRO A 200 -4.86 2.07 -5.13
CA PRO A 200 -4.60 1.38 -6.38
C PRO A 200 -3.09 1.13 -6.57
N PRO A 201 -2.72 0.12 -7.38
CA PRO A 201 -1.35 -0.11 -7.76
C PRO A 201 -0.77 1.12 -8.49
N ARG A 202 0.55 1.13 -8.68
CA ARG A 202 1.24 2.22 -9.38
C ARG A 202 0.73 2.36 -10.82
N LEU A 203 -0.01 3.44 -11.11
CA LEU A 203 -0.60 3.71 -12.42
C LEU A 203 0.37 4.42 -13.39
N ALA A 204 1.41 5.11 -12.90
CA ALA A 204 2.43 5.76 -13.71
C ALA A 204 3.81 5.14 -13.49
N GLY A 205 4.30 4.35 -14.44
CA GLY A 205 5.64 3.77 -14.42
C GLY A 205 6.70 4.60 -15.17
N SER A 206 6.28 5.41 -16.15
CA SER A 206 7.14 6.27 -16.99
C SER A 206 6.54 7.66 -17.17
N ARG A 207 7.34 8.61 -17.73
CA ARG A 207 6.83 9.96 -18.07
C ARG A 207 5.69 9.91 -19.08
N ASP A 208 5.80 9.07 -20.07
CA ASP A 208 4.81 8.95 -21.16
C ASP A 208 3.45 8.43 -20.64
N GLN A 209 3.46 7.71 -19.53
CA GLN A 209 2.26 7.17 -18.88
C GLN A 209 1.57 8.18 -17.93
N MET A 210 2.19 9.32 -17.64
CA MET A 210 1.69 10.27 -16.65
C MET A 210 0.27 10.75 -16.95
N ALA A 211 0.01 11.19 -18.20
CA ALA A 211 -1.30 11.69 -18.60
C ALA A 211 -2.39 10.60 -18.51
N ALA A 212 -2.04 9.35 -18.89
CA ALA A 212 -2.96 8.22 -18.79
C ALA A 212 -3.24 7.87 -17.32
N ALA A 213 -2.21 7.88 -16.48
CA ALA A 213 -2.35 7.63 -15.04
C ALA A 213 -3.22 8.69 -14.36
N LEU A 214 -3.03 9.97 -14.66
CA LEU A 214 -3.87 11.05 -14.11
C LEU A 214 -5.34 10.90 -14.53
N ARG A 215 -5.60 10.50 -15.78
CA ARG A 215 -6.98 10.19 -16.22
C ARG A 215 -7.56 8.99 -15.45
N ALA A 216 -6.76 7.96 -15.21
CA ALA A 216 -7.20 6.79 -14.44
C ALA A 216 -7.48 7.14 -12.98
N TYR A 217 -6.58 7.89 -12.30
CA TYR A 217 -6.84 8.41 -10.96
C TYR A 217 -8.09 9.29 -10.91
N HIS A 218 -8.25 10.19 -11.88
CA HIS A 218 -9.42 11.05 -11.97
C HIS A 218 -10.72 10.22 -12.11
N ARG A 219 -10.75 9.24 -13.03
CA ARG A 219 -11.91 8.35 -13.21
C ARG A 219 -12.22 7.59 -11.92
N LEU A 220 -11.20 6.96 -11.32
CA LEU A 220 -11.35 6.17 -10.09
C LEU A 220 -11.95 7.00 -8.95
N ASN A 221 -11.35 8.16 -8.69
CA ASN A 221 -11.82 9.05 -7.63
C ASN A 221 -13.22 9.62 -7.93
N ALA A 222 -13.52 9.97 -9.18
CA ALA A 222 -14.85 10.45 -9.55
C ALA A 222 -15.95 9.36 -9.36
N THR A 223 -15.64 8.11 -9.69
CA THR A 223 -16.54 6.98 -9.45
C THR A 223 -16.77 6.79 -7.95
N ALA A 224 -15.70 6.79 -7.14
CA ALA A 224 -15.80 6.67 -5.69
C ALA A 224 -16.62 7.81 -5.06
N VAL A 225 -16.39 9.06 -5.47
CA VAL A 225 -17.19 10.22 -5.02
C VAL A 225 -18.68 10.03 -5.33
N GLY A 226 -18.99 9.44 -6.49
CA GLY A 226 -20.38 9.11 -6.86
C GLY A 226 -21.04 8.03 -6.00
N LEU A 227 -20.24 7.18 -5.35
CA LEU A 227 -20.72 6.12 -4.44
C LEU A 227 -20.77 6.57 -2.98
N LEU A 228 -20.18 7.71 -2.62
CA LEU A 228 -20.18 8.24 -1.26
C LEU A 228 -21.47 8.99 -0.96
N ASP A 229 -21.98 8.79 0.25
CA ASP A 229 -23.04 9.62 0.81
C ASP A 229 -22.57 11.07 1.01
N PRO A 230 -23.49 12.06 1.09
CA PRO A 230 -23.13 13.41 1.52
C PRO A 230 -22.46 13.38 2.91
N GLY A 231 -21.33 14.08 3.04
CA GLY A 231 -20.51 14.05 4.25
C GLY A 231 -19.57 12.83 4.35
N GLY A 232 -19.66 11.89 3.41
CA GLY A 232 -18.83 10.69 3.39
C GLY A 232 -17.34 10.97 3.20
N ILE A 233 -16.51 10.02 3.55
CA ILE A 233 -15.06 10.14 3.58
C ILE A 233 -14.41 9.34 2.43
N LEU A 234 -13.58 10.03 1.66
CA LEU A 234 -12.71 9.44 0.68
C LEU A 234 -11.27 9.42 1.21
N VAL A 235 -10.70 8.23 1.38
CA VAL A 235 -9.26 8.02 1.57
C VAL A 235 -8.68 7.61 0.24
N THR A 236 -7.79 8.43 -0.34
CA THR A 236 -7.27 8.15 -1.68
C THR A 236 -5.76 8.24 -1.72
N CYS A 237 -5.13 7.19 -2.24
CA CYS A 237 -3.69 7.01 -2.27
C CYS A 237 -3.13 7.02 -3.70
N SER A 238 -1.87 7.38 -3.81
CA SER A 238 -1.05 7.20 -5.00
C SER A 238 0.39 6.89 -4.62
N CYS A 239 0.88 5.73 -5.02
CA CYS A 239 2.29 5.33 -4.89
C CYS A 239 3.13 5.65 -6.14
N SER A 240 2.60 6.47 -7.08
CA SER A 240 3.32 6.88 -8.28
C SER A 240 4.27 8.03 -7.96
N GLY A 241 5.57 7.78 -7.81
CA GLY A 241 6.58 8.81 -7.50
C GLY A 241 6.65 9.95 -8.52
N ARG A 242 6.21 9.72 -9.76
CA ARG A 242 6.14 10.76 -10.81
C ARG A 242 4.92 11.67 -10.70
N VAL A 243 3.88 11.24 -9.99
CA VAL A 243 2.71 12.08 -9.68
C VAL A 243 2.98 12.78 -8.37
N GLY A 244 3.46 14.02 -8.43
CA GLY A 244 3.72 14.82 -7.24
C GLY A 244 2.42 15.16 -6.48
N ARG A 245 2.58 15.58 -5.23
CA ARG A 245 1.47 15.91 -4.32
C ARG A 245 0.55 16.99 -4.89
N GLU A 246 1.13 18.07 -5.39
CA GLU A 246 0.37 19.17 -6.01
C GLU A 246 -0.41 18.69 -7.24
N THR A 247 0.21 17.89 -8.10
CA THR A 247 -0.45 17.30 -9.29
C THR A 247 -1.63 16.42 -8.88
N PHE A 248 -1.49 15.66 -7.79
CA PHE A 248 -2.57 14.83 -7.29
C PHE A 248 -3.72 15.68 -6.70
N GLU A 249 -3.41 16.78 -6.00
CA GLU A 249 -4.43 17.74 -5.52
C GLU A 249 -5.17 18.42 -6.69
N GLN A 250 -4.47 18.80 -7.76
CA GLN A 250 -5.10 19.33 -8.96
C GLN A 250 -6.02 18.31 -9.65
N MET A 251 -5.65 17.03 -9.62
CA MET A 251 -6.52 15.95 -10.08
C MET A 251 -7.80 15.86 -9.23
N LEU A 252 -7.69 15.95 -7.89
CA LEU A 252 -8.86 15.96 -6.98
C LEU A 252 -9.77 17.17 -7.22
N LEU A 253 -9.20 18.36 -7.50
CA LEU A 253 -9.99 19.52 -7.91
C LEU A 253 -10.76 19.25 -9.21
N GLY A 254 -10.14 18.54 -10.16
CA GLY A 254 -10.81 18.08 -11.37
C GLY A 254 -11.97 17.15 -11.09
N VAL A 255 -11.82 16.24 -10.11
CA VAL A 255 -12.88 15.33 -9.65
C VAL A 255 -14.07 16.14 -9.08
N SER A 256 -13.78 17.11 -8.19
CA SER A 256 -14.81 18.00 -7.61
C SER A 256 -15.62 18.70 -8.70
N LYS A 257 -14.97 19.32 -9.67
CA LYS A 257 -15.61 19.98 -10.82
C LYS A 257 -16.46 19.02 -11.67
N ARG A 258 -15.99 17.80 -11.89
CA ARG A 258 -16.68 16.80 -12.71
C ARG A 258 -17.93 16.25 -12.01
N THR A 259 -17.84 16.01 -10.71
CA THR A 259 -18.93 15.39 -9.93
C THR A 259 -19.93 16.40 -9.41
N GLY A 260 -19.61 17.69 -9.42
CA GLY A 260 -20.39 18.76 -8.80
C GLY A 260 -20.43 18.67 -7.28
N ARG A 261 -19.50 17.91 -6.67
CA ARG A 261 -19.41 17.73 -5.22
C ARG A 261 -18.03 18.22 -4.74
N ASP A 262 -18.02 19.07 -3.74
CA ASP A 262 -16.78 19.60 -3.20
C ASP A 262 -16.04 18.56 -2.35
N LEU A 263 -14.71 18.53 -2.52
CA LEU A 263 -13.79 17.69 -1.75
C LEU A 263 -13.05 18.56 -0.73
N GLN A 264 -13.46 18.47 0.52
CA GLN A 264 -12.76 19.12 1.63
C GLN A 264 -11.59 18.26 2.08
N ILE A 265 -10.35 18.64 1.79
CA ILE A 265 -9.15 17.90 2.21
C ILE A 265 -8.96 18.08 3.73
N LEU A 266 -9.13 17.00 4.48
CA LEU A 266 -9.00 16.97 5.94
C LEU A 266 -7.56 16.62 6.36
N ARG A 267 -6.90 15.73 5.61
CA ARG A 267 -5.52 15.29 5.88
C ARG A 267 -4.72 15.17 4.58
N ARG A 268 -3.45 15.50 4.68
CA ARG A 268 -2.41 15.23 3.68
C ARG A 268 -1.34 14.38 4.34
N LEU A 269 -1.28 13.12 3.95
CA LEU A 269 -0.41 12.10 4.53
C LEU A 269 0.59 11.61 3.48
N GLY A 270 1.57 10.86 3.93
CA GLY A 270 2.60 10.25 3.10
C GLY A 270 2.97 8.86 3.58
N ALA A 271 4.19 8.45 3.29
CA ALA A 271 4.75 7.22 3.81
C ALA A 271 5.01 7.31 5.32
N ALA A 272 4.97 6.18 6.01
CA ALA A 272 5.33 6.08 7.41
C ALA A 272 6.82 6.48 7.65
N PRO A 273 7.21 6.87 8.88
CA PRO A 273 8.53 7.44 9.16
C PRO A 273 9.74 6.57 8.83
N ASP A 274 9.56 5.27 8.67
CA ASP A 274 10.58 4.34 8.21
C ASP A 274 10.81 4.36 6.68
N HIS A 275 10.03 5.18 5.97
CA HIS A 275 10.18 5.52 4.56
C HIS A 275 10.29 7.05 4.43
N PRO A 276 11.39 7.65 4.93
CA PRO A 276 11.51 9.09 5.02
C PRO A 276 11.62 9.76 3.65
N THR A 277 11.36 11.07 3.62
CA THR A 277 11.62 11.90 2.45
C THR A 277 12.91 12.68 2.67
N LEU A 278 13.84 12.61 1.72
CA LEU A 278 15.05 13.42 1.72
C LEU A 278 14.80 14.72 0.95
N ALA A 279 14.99 15.87 1.59
CA ALA A 279 14.72 17.18 0.99
C ALA A 279 15.55 17.44 -0.29
N SER A 280 16.77 16.91 -0.36
CA SER A 280 17.63 16.98 -1.55
C SER A 280 17.29 15.94 -2.63
N CYS A 281 16.38 14.99 -2.36
CA CYS A 281 15.90 13.98 -3.29
C CYS A 281 14.37 13.88 -3.20
N PRO A 282 13.62 14.84 -3.81
CA PRO A 282 12.16 14.89 -3.73
C PRO A 282 11.45 13.64 -4.26
N GLU A 283 12.11 12.84 -5.09
CA GLU A 283 11.60 11.57 -5.62
C GLU A 283 11.33 10.54 -4.52
N THR A 284 11.92 10.71 -3.34
CA THR A 284 11.66 9.87 -2.16
C THR A 284 10.27 10.14 -1.54
N ASP A 285 9.59 11.29 -1.84
CA ASP A 285 8.17 11.53 -1.53
C ASP A 285 7.26 10.85 -2.57
N TYR A 286 7.29 9.53 -2.62
CA TYR A 286 6.57 8.76 -3.63
C TYR A 286 5.12 8.43 -3.24
N LEU A 287 4.78 8.36 -1.94
CA LEU A 287 3.46 8.00 -1.44
C LEU A 287 2.66 9.25 -1.05
N LYS A 288 1.49 9.41 -1.60
CA LYS A 288 0.49 10.42 -1.24
C LYS A 288 -0.75 9.69 -0.75
N CYS A 289 -1.28 10.13 0.38
CA CYS A 289 -2.57 9.69 0.91
C CYS A 289 -3.35 10.93 1.36
N PHE A 290 -4.55 11.10 0.83
CA PHE A 290 -5.44 12.19 1.18
C PHE A 290 -6.68 11.64 1.84
N VAL A 291 -7.11 12.29 2.92
CA VAL A 291 -8.42 12.07 3.51
C VAL A 291 -9.27 13.28 3.17
N CYS A 292 -10.36 13.06 2.44
CA CYS A 292 -11.26 14.10 1.99
C CYS A 292 -12.70 13.82 2.47
N ARG A 293 -13.39 14.88 2.90
CA ARG A 293 -14.85 14.83 3.07
C ARG A 293 -15.52 15.27 1.78
N VAL A 294 -16.52 14.54 1.35
CA VAL A 294 -17.31 14.82 0.16
C VAL A 294 -18.57 15.58 0.59
N LEU A 295 -18.68 16.85 0.18
CA LEU A 295 -19.82 17.73 0.52
C LEU A 295 -20.98 17.60 -0.47
#